data_567bd5e0f68ce0456e0163b111d1c328
#
_entry.id   567bd5e0f68ce0456e0163b111d1c328
#
_cell.length_a   1.000
_cell.length_b   1.000
_cell.length_c   1.000
_cell.angle_alpha   90.00
_cell.angle_beta   90.00
_cell.angle_gamma   90.00
#
_symmetry.space_group_name_H-M   'P 1'
#
loop_
_entity.id
_entity.type
_entity.pdbx_description
1 polymer ?
#
loop_
_entity_poly.entity_id
_entity_poly.type
_entity_poly.pdbx_seq_one_letter_code
_entity_poly.pdbx_strand_id
1 'polypeptide(L)'
;MRLWKSTPIRTASTRTSTRTAKATNIIAATQRGEAGRRLRLGVMGGTFDPIHHGHLVAASEVAAKFGLDEVVFVPTGQPWQKSHKLVSRPEHRYLMTVIATASNPRFTVSRVDVDRPGPTFTIDTLRDLRAERPDADLFFITGADALAQILSWKDVDELWSLAHFVGVTRPGHELHDMGRDDVSLLEVPAMAISSTDCRTRVGAGNPVWYLVPDGVVQYIAKYGLYAAPPIEADLTPALSGSDDQARTE
;
A
#
# COMPACT_ATOMS: atom_id res chain seq x y z
N MET A 1 -64.38 -39.08 5.44
CA MET A 1 -63.20 -39.71 6.06
C MET A 1 -62.32 -40.19 4.91
N ARG A 2 -61.29 -39.38 4.47
CA ARG A 2 -60.34 -39.72 3.44
C ARG A 2 -58.96 -39.69 4.03
N LEU A 3 -58.32 -40.85 4.04
CA LEU A 3 -56.98 -41.09 4.55
C LEU A 3 -55.94 -40.45 3.62
N TRP A 4 -55.11 -39.57 4.20
CA TRP A 4 -53.93 -38.98 3.52
C TRP A 4 -52.78 -39.98 3.58
N LYS A 5 -52.32 -40.43 2.41
CA LYS A 5 -51.11 -41.27 2.29
C LYS A 5 -49.89 -40.36 2.29
N SER A 6 -49.04 -40.49 3.27
CA SER A 6 -47.73 -39.84 3.38
C SER A 6 -46.71 -40.48 2.42
N THR A 7 -46.16 -39.67 1.52
CA THR A 7 -45.04 -40.06 0.64
C THR A 7 -43.71 -39.74 1.37
N PRO A 8 -42.70 -40.61 1.38
CA PRO A 8 -41.44 -40.35 2.06
C PRO A 8 -40.59 -39.36 1.27
N ILE A 9 -40.04 -38.33 2.01
CA ILE A 9 -39.10 -37.36 1.48
C ILE A 9 -37.75 -38.07 1.27
N ARG A 10 -37.28 -38.12 0.04
CA ARG A 10 -35.93 -38.52 -0.32
C ARG A 10 -34.94 -37.45 0.14
N THR A 11 -34.12 -37.77 1.13
CA THR A 11 -32.95 -36.98 1.53
C THR A 11 -31.92 -36.97 0.41
N ALA A 12 -31.73 -35.80 -0.20
CA ALA A 12 -30.62 -35.57 -1.12
C ALA A 12 -29.34 -35.30 -0.30
N SER A 13 -28.53 -36.33 -0.13
CA SER A 13 -27.16 -36.24 0.34
C SER A 13 -26.23 -35.92 -0.82
N THR A 14 -25.22 -35.11 -0.51
CA THR A 14 -23.95 -34.94 -1.25
C THR A 14 -23.96 -34.05 -2.50
N ARG A 15 -23.66 -32.77 -2.31
CA ARG A 15 -22.80 -31.99 -3.24
C ARG A 15 -22.12 -30.80 -2.55
N THR A 16 -21.40 -31.01 -1.44
CA THR A 16 -20.61 -29.93 -0.79
C THR A 16 -19.09 -30.13 -0.95
N SER A 17 -18.65 -31.23 -1.56
CA SER A 17 -17.21 -31.57 -1.63
C SER A 17 -16.44 -30.95 -2.82
N THR A 18 -17.12 -30.53 -3.88
CA THR A 18 -16.44 -30.11 -5.12
C THR A 18 -16.06 -28.62 -5.18
N ARG A 19 -16.66 -27.79 -4.33
CA ARG A 19 -16.43 -26.33 -4.36
C ARG A 19 -15.19 -25.93 -3.55
N THR A 20 -14.92 -26.61 -2.44
CA THR A 20 -13.73 -26.37 -1.58
C THR A 20 -12.43 -26.83 -2.26
N ALA A 21 -12.49 -27.97 -2.98
CA ALA A 21 -11.34 -28.46 -3.73
C ALA A 21 -10.93 -27.56 -4.91
N LYS A 22 -11.89 -26.86 -5.55
CA LYS A 22 -11.57 -25.92 -6.62
C LYS A 22 -10.92 -24.62 -6.11
N ALA A 23 -11.34 -24.10 -4.96
CA ALA A 23 -10.74 -22.92 -4.36
C ALA A 23 -9.30 -23.20 -3.87
N THR A 24 -9.07 -24.35 -3.25
CA THR A 24 -7.73 -24.78 -2.80
C THR A 24 -6.79 -25.03 -3.97
N ASN A 25 -7.30 -25.56 -5.11
CA ASN A 25 -6.50 -25.75 -6.33
C ASN A 25 -6.16 -24.43 -7.05
N ILE A 26 -6.98 -23.40 -6.96
CA ILE A 26 -6.66 -22.08 -7.54
C ILE A 26 -5.52 -21.41 -6.74
N ILE A 27 -5.54 -21.47 -5.41
CA ILE A 27 -4.46 -20.96 -4.57
C ILE A 27 -3.17 -21.75 -4.77
N ALA A 28 -3.26 -23.07 -4.88
CA ALA A 28 -2.10 -23.94 -5.14
C ALA A 28 -1.55 -23.83 -6.59
N ALA A 29 -2.38 -23.47 -7.57
CA ALA A 29 -1.95 -23.23 -8.95
C ALA A 29 -1.25 -21.87 -9.11
N THR A 30 -1.59 -20.88 -8.29
CA THR A 30 -0.90 -19.57 -8.26
C THR A 30 0.51 -19.71 -7.63
N GLN A 31 0.76 -20.74 -6.84
CA GLN A 31 2.06 -21.03 -6.23
C GLN A 31 3.00 -21.91 -7.06
N ARG A 32 2.49 -22.50 -8.16
CA ARG A 32 3.32 -23.22 -9.12
C ARG A 32 3.32 -22.44 -10.42
N GLY A 33 4.35 -21.59 -10.60
CA GLY A 33 4.69 -21.10 -11.92
C GLY A 33 4.74 -22.29 -12.90
N GLU A 34 4.48 -22.04 -14.18
CA GLU A 34 4.61 -23.05 -15.23
C GLU A 34 5.87 -23.88 -14.95
N ALA A 35 5.75 -25.21 -14.90
CA ALA A 35 6.77 -26.12 -14.40
C ALA A 35 8.16 -25.80 -14.97
N GLY A 36 9.04 -25.20 -14.15
CA GLY A 36 10.43 -24.85 -14.49
C GLY A 36 10.78 -23.36 -14.54
N ARG A 37 9.81 -22.43 -14.47
CA ARG A 37 10.09 -20.97 -14.45
C ARG A 37 10.22 -20.47 -13.00
N ARG A 38 11.21 -19.60 -12.74
CA ARG A 38 11.34 -18.89 -11.46
C ARG A 38 10.14 -17.97 -11.24
N LEU A 39 9.71 -17.84 -9.99
CA LEU A 39 8.66 -16.87 -9.59
C LEU A 39 9.16 -15.44 -9.87
N ARG A 40 8.36 -14.62 -10.54
CA ARG A 40 8.65 -13.20 -10.78
C ARG A 40 7.90 -12.35 -9.76
N LEU A 41 8.63 -11.84 -8.78
CA LEU A 41 8.08 -11.10 -7.64
C LEU A 41 8.36 -9.61 -7.77
N GLY A 42 7.30 -8.82 -7.93
CA GLY A 42 7.39 -7.36 -7.80
C GLY A 42 7.52 -6.96 -6.33
N VAL A 43 8.40 -6.02 -6.04
CA VAL A 43 8.60 -5.44 -4.71
C VAL A 43 8.33 -3.95 -4.81
N MET A 44 7.21 -3.49 -4.27
CA MET A 44 6.89 -2.07 -4.23
C MET A 44 7.14 -1.51 -2.83
N GLY A 45 8.33 -0.95 -2.63
CA GLY A 45 8.70 -0.24 -1.40
C GLY A 45 8.12 1.16 -1.36
N GLY A 46 7.64 1.59 -0.21
CA GLY A 46 7.12 2.95 -0.09
C GLY A 46 6.73 3.34 1.32
N THR A 47 6.66 4.65 1.58
CA THR A 47 6.16 5.13 2.87
C THR A 47 4.66 4.88 3.02
N PHE A 48 3.88 4.96 1.93
CA PHE A 48 2.43 4.75 1.88
C PHE A 48 1.67 5.52 2.97
N ASP A 49 1.85 6.83 2.99
CA ASP A 49 1.28 7.72 4.01
C ASP A 49 0.36 8.82 3.43
N PRO A 50 -0.85 8.46 2.95
CA PRO A 50 -1.38 7.11 2.73
C PRO A 50 -0.95 6.48 1.39
N ILE A 51 -1.20 5.20 1.24
CA ILE A 51 -1.27 4.54 -0.08
C ILE A 51 -2.43 5.15 -0.88
N HIS A 52 -2.27 5.23 -2.21
CA HIS A 52 -3.27 5.82 -3.10
C HIS A 52 -3.36 5.09 -4.44
N HIS A 53 -4.37 5.39 -5.24
CA HIS A 53 -4.59 4.71 -6.53
C HIS A 53 -3.39 4.80 -7.48
N GLY A 54 -2.60 5.87 -7.44
CA GLY A 54 -1.38 5.97 -8.23
C GLY A 54 -0.37 4.85 -7.95
N HIS A 55 -0.23 4.42 -6.70
CA HIS A 55 0.62 3.26 -6.36
C HIS A 55 0.04 1.95 -6.91
N LEU A 56 -1.27 1.75 -6.79
CA LEU A 56 -1.94 0.52 -7.23
C LEU A 56 -1.89 0.37 -8.76
N VAL A 57 -2.11 1.47 -9.49
CA VAL A 57 -2.00 1.49 -10.95
C VAL A 57 -0.57 1.18 -11.37
N ALA A 58 0.43 1.83 -10.78
CA ALA A 58 1.83 1.57 -11.10
C ALA A 58 2.21 0.09 -10.89
N ALA A 59 1.81 -0.49 -9.75
CA ALA A 59 2.05 -1.91 -9.46
C ALA A 59 1.37 -2.84 -10.47
N SER A 60 0.12 -2.52 -10.86
CA SER A 60 -0.65 -3.31 -11.83
C SER A 60 -0.04 -3.27 -13.23
N GLU A 61 0.36 -2.09 -13.70
CA GLU A 61 0.98 -1.91 -15.01
C GLU A 61 2.33 -2.62 -15.11
N VAL A 62 3.17 -2.49 -14.06
CA VAL A 62 4.45 -3.19 -14.01
C VAL A 62 4.22 -4.71 -13.97
N ALA A 63 3.25 -5.18 -13.16
CA ALA A 63 2.92 -6.60 -13.11
C ALA A 63 2.50 -7.16 -14.47
N ALA A 64 1.69 -6.41 -15.22
CA ALA A 64 1.28 -6.80 -16.57
C ALA A 64 2.45 -6.77 -17.56
N LYS A 65 3.24 -5.69 -17.58
CA LYS A 65 4.34 -5.47 -18.52
C LYS A 65 5.46 -6.50 -18.36
N PHE A 66 5.81 -6.83 -17.11
CA PHE A 66 6.91 -7.75 -16.80
C PHE A 66 6.42 -9.17 -16.51
N GLY A 67 5.12 -9.48 -16.62
CA GLY A 67 4.58 -10.80 -16.34
C GLY A 67 4.88 -11.26 -14.92
N LEU A 68 4.68 -10.37 -13.94
CA LEU A 68 4.90 -10.70 -12.53
C LEU A 68 3.79 -11.61 -12.01
N ASP A 69 4.17 -12.60 -11.23
CA ASP A 69 3.23 -13.54 -10.63
C ASP A 69 2.55 -12.92 -9.39
N GLU A 70 3.30 -12.12 -8.65
CA GLU A 70 2.88 -11.45 -7.42
C GLU A 70 3.55 -10.07 -7.32
N VAL A 71 2.89 -9.12 -6.66
CA VAL A 71 3.51 -7.87 -6.20
C VAL A 71 3.34 -7.76 -4.70
N VAL A 72 4.46 -7.72 -3.98
CA VAL A 72 4.50 -7.47 -2.55
C VAL A 72 4.71 -5.98 -2.29
N PHE A 73 3.79 -5.36 -1.58
CA PHE A 73 3.93 -4.01 -1.06
C PHE A 73 4.67 -4.06 0.27
N VAL A 74 5.68 -3.20 0.41
CA VAL A 74 6.50 -3.15 1.62
C VAL A 74 6.46 -1.73 2.21
N PRO A 75 5.53 -1.46 3.15
CA PRO A 75 5.51 -0.21 3.87
C PRO A 75 6.79 -0.04 4.70
N THR A 76 7.52 1.06 4.50
CA THR A 76 8.75 1.33 5.27
C THR A 76 8.45 1.42 6.76
N GLY A 77 9.32 0.89 7.61
CA GLY A 77 9.25 1.08 9.07
C GLY A 77 9.57 2.53 9.43
N GLN A 78 10.85 2.88 9.45
CA GLN A 78 11.34 4.24 9.69
C GLN A 78 12.00 4.78 8.41
N PRO A 79 11.31 5.63 7.62
CA PRO A 79 11.85 6.14 6.36
C PRO A 79 12.96 7.16 6.62
N TRP A 80 14.21 6.77 6.41
CA TRP A 80 15.39 7.63 6.66
C TRP A 80 15.38 8.94 5.86
N GLN A 81 14.86 8.90 4.61
CA GLN A 81 14.74 10.09 3.75
C GLN A 81 13.69 11.10 4.24
N LYS A 82 12.87 10.73 5.22
CA LYS A 82 11.78 11.55 5.76
C LYS A 82 11.93 11.79 7.27
N SER A 83 13.13 11.62 7.82
CA SER A 83 13.42 11.77 9.26
C SER A 83 13.00 13.14 9.83
N HIS A 84 12.90 14.17 8.99
CA HIS A 84 12.47 15.52 9.36
C HIS A 84 10.98 15.81 9.13
N LYS A 85 10.19 14.81 8.67
CA LYS A 85 8.76 14.97 8.37
C LYS A 85 7.94 14.14 9.33
N LEU A 86 6.79 14.67 9.74
CA LEU A 86 5.79 13.87 10.44
C LEU A 86 5.23 12.83 9.49
N VAL A 87 5.41 11.55 9.87
CA VAL A 87 4.92 10.39 9.15
C VAL A 87 4.05 9.60 10.11
N SER A 88 2.91 9.10 9.62
CA SER A 88 2.02 8.26 10.42
C SER A 88 2.74 7.00 10.92
N ARG A 89 2.32 6.49 12.07
CA ARG A 89 2.90 5.27 12.65
C ARG A 89 2.92 4.14 11.62
N PRO A 90 3.98 3.30 11.61
CA PRO A 90 4.11 2.21 10.65
C PRO A 90 2.88 1.30 10.58
N GLU A 91 2.25 1.01 11.71
CA GLU A 91 1.04 0.18 11.77
C GLU A 91 -0.14 0.76 10.99
N HIS A 92 -0.39 2.06 11.08
CA HIS A 92 -1.45 2.69 10.30
C HIS A 92 -1.17 2.59 8.80
N ARG A 93 0.08 2.83 8.38
CA ARG A 93 0.48 2.76 6.98
C ARG A 93 0.40 1.34 6.43
N TYR A 94 0.83 0.36 7.23
CA TYR A 94 0.68 -1.06 6.93
C TYR A 94 -0.80 -1.44 6.75
N LEU A 95 -1.66 -1.12 7.71
CA LEU A 95 -3.09 -1.47 7.64
C LEU A 95 -3.79 -0.78 6.47
N MET A 96 -3.49 0.48 6.18
CA MET A 96 -4.01 1.15 4.97
C MET A 96 -3.55 0.45 3.70
N THR A 97 -2.33 -0.06 3.66
CA THR A 97 -1.80 -0.81 2.51
C THR A 97 -2.50 -2.15 2.36
N VAL A 98 -2.73 -2.89 3.45
CA VAL A 98 -3.51 -4.15 3.43
C VAL A 98 -4.92 -3.91 2.90
N ILE A 99 -5.61 -2.87 3.40
CA ILE A 99 -6.96 -2.52 2.95
C ILE A 99 -6.96 -2.18 1.45
N ALA A 100 -5.99 -1.40 1.00
CA ALA A 100 -5.92 -0.95 -0.39
C ALA A 100 -5.66 -2.08 -1.39
N THR A 101 -4.91 -3.10 -0.99
CA THR A 101 -4.49 -4.21 -1.88
C THR A 101 -5.43 -5.40 -1.84
N ALA A 102 -6.33 -5.48 -0.86
CA ALA A 102 -7.16 -6.66 -0.57
C ALA A 102 -8.02 -7.17 -1.74
N SER A 103 -8.38 -6.29 -2.67
CA SER A 103 -9.23 -6.66 -3.83
C SER A 103 -8.44 -7.32 -4.97
N ASN A 104 -7.11 -7.21 -5.01
CA ASN A 104 -6.30 -7.79 -6.07
C ASN A 104 -5.59 -9.07 -5.56
N PRO A 105 -5.93 -10.25 -6.11
CA PRO A 105 -5.40 -11.53 -5.62
C PRO A 105 -3.89 -11.71 -5.85
N ARG A 106 -3.27 -10.87 -6.69
CA ARG A 106 -1.82 -10.87 -6.94
C ARG A 106 -1.06 -9.89 -6.05
N PHE A 107 -1.75 -9.08 -5.24
CA PHE A 107 -1.13 -8.10 -4.38
C PHE A 107 -1.09 -8.61 -2.94
N THR A 108 0.10 -8.59 -2.35
CA THR A 108 0.33 -8.95 -0.96
C THR A 108 1.03 -7.81 -0.22
N VAL A 109 1.11 -7.89 1.09
CA VAL A 109 1.78 -6.87 1.92
C VAL A 109 2.70 -7.55 2.89
N SER A 110 3.98 -7.17 2.88
CA SER A 110 4.96 -7.67 3.85
C SER A 110 5.16 -6.69 5.00
N ARG A 111 5.44 -7.23 6.18
CA ARG A 111 5.79 -6.48 7.40
C ARG A 111 7.29 -6.35 7.60
N VAL A 112 8.11 -6.89 6.71
CA VAL A 112 9.55 -7.03 6.89
C VAL A 112 10.23 -5.74 7.36
N ASP A 113 9.84 -4.58 6.82
CA ASP A 113 10.39 -3.29 7.20
C ASP A 113 9.71 -2.69 8.44
N VAL A 114 8.41 -2.96 8.63
CA VAL A 114 7.64 -2.48 9.80
C VAL A 114 8.17 -3.13 11.08
N ASP A 115 8.51 -4.41 11.01
CA ASP A 115 8.97 -5.20 12.16
C ASP A 115 10.49 -5.05 12.40
N ARG A 116 11.25 -4.55 11.40
CA ARG A 116 12.69 -4.30 11.57
C ARG A 116 12.93 -3.01 12.37
N PRO A 117 13.71 -3.07 13.46
CA PRO A 117 14.08 -1.87 14.21
C PRO A 117 15.05 -0.98 13.42
N GLY A 118 14.91 0.34 13.60
CA GLY A 118 15.81 1.33 13.01
C GLY A 118 15.42 1.77 11.58
N PRO A 119 16.32 2.54 10.93
CA PRO A 119 16.07 3.10 9.60
C PRO A 119 15.87 2.02 8.54
N THR A 120 14.90 2.20 7.66
CA THR A 120 14.62 1.29 6.55
C THR A 120 15.44 1.68 5.33
N PHE A 121 16.22 0.73 4.80
CA PHE A 121 16.95 0.86 3.55
C PHE A 121 16.51 -0.23 2.55
N THR A 122 16.44 0.12 1.28
CA THR A 122 16.03 -0.80 0.20
C THR A 122 16.87 -2.08 0.16
N ILE A 123 18.16 -1.98 0.42
CA ILE A 123 19.06 -3.14 0.43
C ILE A 123 18.66 -4.17 1.48
N ASP A 124 18.31 -3.72 2.67
CA ASP A 124 17.91 -4.61 3.77
C ASP A 124 16.55 -5.28 3.46
N THR A 125 15.62 -4.53 2.84
CA THR A 125 14.34 -5.07 2.35
C THR A 125 14.55 -6.17 1.31
N LEU A 126 15.43 -5.94 0.33
CA LEU A 126 15.69 -6.92 -0.74
C LEU A 126 16.44 -8.16 -0.23
N ARG A 127 17.36 -8.01 0.74
CA ARG A 127 18.04 -9.13 1.40
C ARG A 127 17.04 -10.04 2.12
N ASP A 128 16.12 -9.46 2.89
CA ASP A 128 15.11 -10.22 3.62
C ASP A 128 14.14 -10.94 2.68
N LEU A 129 13.62 -10.24 1.67
CA LEU A 129 12.73 -10.86 0.67
C LEU A 129 13.45 -11.94 -0.15
N ARG A 130 14.74 -11.77 -0.46
CA ARG A 130 15.55 -12.80 -1.11
C ARG A 130 15.71 -14.03 -0.23
N ALA A 131 15.88 -13.85 1.08
CA ALA A 131 15.97 -14.95 2.03
C ALA A 131 14.64 -15.69 2.18
N GLU A 132 13.51 -14.97 2.18
CA GLU A 132 12.16 -15.55 2.23
C GLU A 132 11.78 -16.28 0.93
N ARG A 133 12.25 -15.78 -0.22
CA ARG A 133 11.89 -16.27 -1.57
C ARG A 133 13.16 -16.50 -2.42
N PRO A 134 13.99 -17.50 -2.08
CA PRO A 134 15.29 -17.72 -2.73
C PRO A 134 15.17 -18.05 -4.22
N ASP A 135 14.04 -18.63 -4.63
CA ASP A 135 13.77 -19.04 -6.01
C ASP A 135 13.04 -17.96 -6.84
N ALA A 136 12.80 -16.77 -6.28
CA ALA A 136 12.14 -15.69 -7.00
C ALA A 136 13.14 -14.77 -7.73
N ASP A 137 12.74 -14.27 -8.89
CA ASP A 137 13.36 -13.10 -9.52
C ASP A 137 12.67 -11.83 -9.02
N LEU A 138 13.42 -10.96 -8.36
CA LEU A 138 12.88 -9.75 -7.74
C LEU A 138 12.88 -8.59 -8.74
N PHE A 139 11.77 -7.84 -8.78
CA PHE A 139 11.59 -6.62 -9.57
C PHE A 139 11.24 -5.48 -8.60
N PHE A 140 12.19 -4.58 -8.33
CA PHE A 140 11.95 -3.46 -7.43
C PHE A 140 11.29 -2.30 -8.16
N ILE A 141 10.07 -1.93 -7.73
CA ILE A 141 9.22 -0.93 -8.36
C ILE A 141 9.29 0.37 -7.58
N THR A 142 9.71 1.45 -8.23
CA THR A 142 9.80 2.78 -7.60
C THR A 142 9.50 3.89 -8.60
N GLY A 143 9.26 5.12 -8.13
CA GLY A 143 9.14 6.26 -9.01
C GLY A 143 10.46 6.57 -9.74
N ALA A 144 10.40 7.00 -10.99
CA ALA A 144 11.59 7.36 -11.77
C ALA A 144 12.45 8.41 -11.07
N ASP A 145 11.85 9.40 -10.40
CA ASP A 145 12.58 10.42 -9.63
C ASP A 145 13.41 9.83 -8.47
N ALA A 146 12.88 8.81 -7.79
CA ALA A 146 13.60 8.11 -6.74
C ALA A 146 14.69 7.21 -7.33
N LEU A 147 14.41 6.53 -8.44
CA LEU A 147 15.38 5.72 -9.15
C LEU A 147 16.56 6.54 -9.65
N ALA A 148 16.35 7.76 -10.14
CA ALA A 148 17.41 8.67 -10.56
C ALA A 148 18.43 8.98 -9.45
N GLN A 149 18.04 8.79 -8.19
CA GLN A 149 18.90 9.00 -7.03
C GLN A 149 19.51 7.68 -6.48
N ILE A 150 19.34 6.56 -7.19
CA ILE A 150 19.74 5.23 -6.69
C ILE A 150 21.23 5.13 -6.35
N LEU A 151 22.10 5.87 -7.03
CA LEU A 151 23.54 5.90 -6.74
C LEU A 151 23.87 6.44 -5.35
N SER A 152 22.94 7.15 -4.71
CA SER A 152 23.06 7.61 -3.32
C SER A 152 22.52 6.60 -2.29
N TRP A 153 21.96 5.48 -2.74
CA TRP A 153 21.37 4.50 -1.84
C TRP A 153 22.45 3.64 -1.19
N LYS A 154 22.17 3.17 0.01
CA LYS A 154 23.07 2.29 0.77
C LYS A 154 23.36 1.00 -0.02
N ASP A 155 24.62 0.61 -0.09
CA ASP A 155 25.12 -0.63 -0.71
C ASP A 155 24.63 -0.81 -2.17
N VAL A 156 24.71 0.27 -2.98
CA VAL A 156 24.15 0.32 -4.34
C VAL A 156 24.70 -0.77 -5.25
N ASP A 157 25.98 -1.13 -5.12
CA ASP A 157 26.58 -2.18 -5.95
C ASP A 157 25.94 -3.56 -5.72
N GLU A 158 25.51 -3.84 -4.50
CA GLU A 158 24.81 -5.08 -4.18
C GLU A 158 23.34 -5.04 -4.66
N LEU A 159 22.69 -3.87 -4.65
CA LEU A 159 21.32 -3.72 -5.12
C LEU A 159 21.12 -4.30 -6.52
N TRP A 160 22.07 -4.05 -7.43
CA TRP A 160 22.00 -4.54 -8.81
C TRP A 160 21.99 -6.07 -8.92
N SER A 161 22.65 -6.76 -7.97
CA SER A 161 22.68 -8.22 -7.96
C SER A 161 21.40 -8.85 -7.39
N LEU A 162 20.62 -8.09 -6.63
CA LEU A 162 19.45 -8.59 -5.91
C LEU A 162 18.16 -8.47 -6.70
N ALA A 163 18.00 -7.43 -7.53
CA ALA A 163 16.73 -7.18 -8.21
C ALA A 163 16.93 -6.46 -9.55
N HIS A 164 15.96 -6.65 -10.46
CA HIS A 164 15.76 -5.76 -11.59
C HIS A 164 14.97 -4.53 -11.12
N PHE A 165 15.44 -3.32 -11.46
CA PHE A 165 14.82 -2.07 -11.02
C PHE A 165 13.87 -1.52 -12.09
N VAL A 166 12.65 -1.19 -11.68
CA VAL A 166 11.63 -0.61 -12.57
C VAL A 166 11.25 0.78 -12.08
N GLY A 167 11.72 1.79 -12.81
CA GLY A 167 11.32 3.18 -12.61
C GLY A 167 10.00 3.47 -13.30
N VAL A 168 8.98 3.85 -12.55
CA VAL A 168 7.68 4.24 -13.12
C VAL A 168 7.56 5.76 -13.21
N THR A 169 7.05 6.24 -14.31
CA THR A 169 6.80 7.66 -14.54
C THR A 169 5.40 7.89 -15.10
N ARG A 170 5.01 9.14 -15.11
CA ARG A 170 3.74 9.61 -15.66
C ARG A 170 3.97 10.18 -17.06
N PRO A 171 2.95 10.24 -17.94
CA PRO A 171 3.05 10.89 -19.24
C PRO A 171 3.60 12.31 -19.14
N GLY A 172 4.53 12.63 -20.02
CA GLY A 172 5.13 13.96 -20.11
C GLY A 172 6.32 14.22 -19.17
N HIS A 173 6.79 13.21 -18.44
CA HIS A 173 8.05 13.28 -17.70
C HIS A 173 9.17 12.62 -18.47
N GLU A 174 10.33 13.27 -18.53
CA GLU A 174 11.50 12.72 -19.21
C GLU A 174 12.00 11.44 -18.51
N LEU A 175 12.23 10.42 -19.31
CA LEU A 175 12.86 9.17 -18.89
C LEU A 175 14.34 9.27 -19.24
N HIS A 176 15.20 9.36 -18.24
CA HIS A 176 16.63 9.30 -18.45
C HIS A 176 17.08 7.84 -18.39
N ASP A 177 17.40 7.28 -19.55
CA ASP A 177 18.00 5.94 -19.64
C ASP A 177 19.30 5.92 -18.84
N MET A 178 19.41 4.97 -17.92
CA MET A 178 20.60 4.78 -17.09
C MET A 178 21.67 3.91 -17.78
N GLY A 179 21.38 3.41 -19.00
CA GLY A 179 22.31 2.58 -19.77
C GLY A 179 22.65 1.23 -19.11
N ARG A 180 21.71 0.66 -18.34
CA ARG A 180 21.89 -0.58 -17.58
C ARG A 180 20.81 -1.60 -17.94
N ASP A 181 21.21 -2.85 -18.15
CA ASP A 181 20.29 -3.96 -18.49
C ASP A 181 19.39 -4.37 -17.29
N ASP A 182 19.82 -4.09 -16.07
CA ASP A 182 19.10 -4.37 -14.83
C ASP A 182 18.15 -3.24 -14.40
N VAL A 183 17.97 -2.22 -15.25
CA VAL A 183 17.06 -1.08 -15.07
C VAL A 183 16.11 -0.98 -16.24
N SER A 184 14.83 -0.81 -15.95
CA SER A 184 13.79 -0.49 -16.93
C SER A 184 13.02 0.74 -16.51
N LEU A 185 12.65 1.56 -17.48
CA LEU A 185 11.77 2.71 -17.27
C LEU A 185 10.44 2.44 -17.94
N LEU A 186 9.34 2.68 -17.24
CA LEU A 186 7.99 2.43 -17.71
C LEU A 186 7.10 3.64 -17.50
N GLU A 187 6.57 4.19 -18.58
CA GLU A 187 5.49 5.15 -18.51
C GLU A 187 4.18 4.39 -18.23
N VAL A 188 3.45 4.82 -17.20
CA VAL A 188 2.19 4.22 -16.78
C VAL A 188 1.08 5.27 -16.81
N PRO A 189 -0.19 4.91 -17.02
CA PRO A 189 -1.33 5.82 -16.99
C PRO A 189 -1.58 6.30 -15.55
N ALA A 190 -0.53 6.85 -14.91
CA ALA A 190 -0.56 7.24 -13.53
C ALA A 190 -1.34 8.56 -13.37
N MET A 191 -2.25 8.57 -12.42
CA MET A 191 -2.95 9.78 -12.01
C MET A 191 -2.00 10.71 -11.26
N ALA A 192 -2.19 12.02 -11.39
CA ALA A 192 -1.43 13.02 -10.64
C ALA A 192 -1.88 13.05 -9.15
N ILE A 193 -1.73 11.91 -8.46
CA ILE A 193 -2.07 11.75 -7.05
C ILE A 193 -0.76 11.64 -6.27
N SER A 194 -0.67 12.36 -5.16
CA SER A 194 0.43 12.19 -4.19
C SER A 194 -0.09 11.99 -2.77
N SER A 195 0.67 11.26 -1.96
CA SER A 195 0.36 11.12 -0.53
C SER A 195 0.34 12.49 0.17
N THR A 196 1.18 13.43 -0.25
CA THR A 196 1.19 14.79 0.30
C THR A 196 -0.12 15.52 0.02
N ASP A 197 -0.62 15.46 -1.22
CA ASP A 197 -1.92 16.02 -1.58
C ASP A 197 -3.05 15.41 -0.75
N CYS A 198 -3.06 14.08 -0.60
CA CYS A 198 -4.07 13.40 0.20
C CYS A 198 -4.07 13.93 1.65
N ARG A 199 -2.89 14.04 2.28
CA ARG A 199 -2.78 14.56 3.65
C ARG A 199 -3.23 16.03 3.75
N THR A 200 -2.80 16.87 2.82
CA THR A 200 -3.21 18.30 2.78
C THR A 200 -4.72 18.45 2.63
N ARG A 201 -5.34 17.64 1.75
CA ARG A 201 -6.81 17.63 1.57
C ARG A 201 -7.53 17.28 2.86
N VAL A 202 -7.14 16.18 3.51
CA VAL A 202 -7.74 15.73 4.77
C VAL A 202 -7.58 16.81 5.85
N GLY A 203 -6.37 17.37 5.99
CA GLY A 203 -6.10 18.45 6.96
C GLY A 203 -6.93 19.71 6.74
N ALA A 204 -7.34 19.97 5.49
CA ALA A 204 -8.22 21.07 5.12
C ALA A 204 -9.72 20.69 5.13
N GLY A 205 -10.09 19.47 5.58
CA GLY A 205 -11.46 18.98 5.57
C GLY A 205 -12.00 18.63 4.18
N ASN A 206 -11.14 18.56 3.16
CA ASN A 206 -11.52 18.22 1.81
C ASN A 206 -11.55 16.69 1.58
N PRO A 207 -12.44 16.18 0.70
CA PRO A 207 -12.56 14.75 0.44
C PRO A 207 -11.33 14.20 -0.29
N VAL A 208 -11.02 12.91 0.01
CA VAL A 208 -10.00 12.11 -0.68
C VAL A 208 -10.59 10.87 -1.37
N TRP A 209 -11.91 10.83 -1.53
CA TRP A 209 -12.61 9.79 -2.28
C TRP A 209 -12.05 9.71 -3.70
N TYR A 210 -11.86 8.48 -4.18
CA TYR A 210 -11.29 8.16 -5.50
C TYR A 210 -9.81 8.55 -5.69
N LEU A 211 -9.19 9.25 -4.73
CA LEU A 211 -7.73 9.40 -4.69
C LEU A 211 -7.08 8.20 -3.99
N VAL A 212 -7.75 7.70 -2.95
CA VAL A 212 -7.39 6.47 -2.24
C VAL A 212 -8.57 5.51 -2.27
N PRO A 213 -8.36 4.18 -2.11
CA PRO A 213 -9.47 3.23 -2.01
C PRO A 213 -10.43 3.56 -0.88
N ASP A 214 -11.72 3.25 -1.07
CA ASP A 214 -12.81 3.59 -0.15
C ASP A 214 -12.55 3.13 1.29
N GLY A 215 -12.03 1.92 1.47
CA GLY A 215 -11.65 1.40 2.80
C GLY A 215 -10.53 2.21 3.47
N VAL A 216 -9.63 2.81 2.67
CA VAL A 216 -8.58 3.70 3.19
C VAL A 216 -9.18 5.04 3.61
N VAL A 217 -10.15 5.60 2.85
CA VAL A 217 -10.91 6.81 3.27
C VAL A 217 -11.56 6.59 4.63
N GLN A 218 -12.26 5.45 4.77
CA GLN A 218 -12.94 5.09 6.02
C GLN A 218 -11.94 4.90 7.18
N TYR A 219 -10.79 4.29 6.91
CA TYR A 219 -9.73 4.09 7.89
C TYR A 219 -9.17 5.43 8.37
N ILE A 220 -8.83 6.35 7.46
CA ILE A 220 -8.34 7.70 7.76
C ILE A 220 -9.35 8.44 8.67
N ALA A 221 -10.62 8.43 8.30
CA ALA A 221 -11.68 9.07 9.07
C ALA A 221 -11.85 8.45 10.47
N LYS A 222 -11.85 7.13 10.56
CA LYS A 222 -12.02 6.40 11.82
C LYS A 222 -10.93 6.70 12.85
N TYR A 223 -9.69 6.84 12.38
CA TYR A 223 -8.53 7.08 13.26
C TYR A 223 -8.10 8.54 13.33
N GLY A 224 -8.84 9.46 12.71
CA GLY A 224 -8.51 10.89 12.68
C GLY A 224 -7.14 11.19 12.08
N LEU A 225 -6.66 10.37 11.14
CA LEU A 225 -5.35 10.57 10.54
C LEU A 225 -5.36 11.82 9.68
N TYR A 226 -4.27 12.58 9.73
CA TYR A 226 -4.05 13.81 8.94
C TYR A 226 -5.01 14.96 9.24
N ALA A 227 -5.95 14.80 10.17
CA ALA A 227 -6.83 15.90 10.60
C ALA A 227 -5.99 17.03 11.22
N ALA A 228 -6.37 18.28 10.97
CA ALA A 228 -5.83 19.40 11.72
C ALA A 228 -6.13 19.19 13.21
N PRO A 229 -5.19 19.53 14.13
CA PRO A 229 -5.52 19.53 15.56
C PRO A 229 -6.77 20.41 15.78
N PRO A 230 -7.66 20.07 16.72
CA PRO A 230 -8.78 20.93 17.05
C PRO A 230 -8.26 22.34 17.31
N ILE A 231 -8.85 23.33 16.66
CA ILE A 231 -8.61 24.73 17.03
C ILE A 231 -9.11 24.80 18.47
N GLU A 232 -8.22 24.94 19.44
CA GLU A 232 -8.63 25.32 20.79
C GLU A 232 -9.42 26.62 20.61
N ALA A 233 -10.73 26.51 20.77
CA ALA A 233 -11.56 27.70 20.83
C ALA A 233 -11.01 28.51 22.00
N ASP A 234 -10.42 29.65 21.69
CA ASP A 234 -9.98 30.62 22.67
C ASP A 234 -11.27 31.09 23.38
N LEU A 235 -11.61 30.36 24.46
CA LEU A 235 -12.70 30.72 25.34
C LEU A 235 -12.20 31.94 26.13
N THR A 236 -12.23 33.08 25.48
CA THR A 236 -12.12 34.35 26.18
C THR A 236 -13.25 34.38 27.21
N PRO A 237 -12.96 34.40 28.51
CA PRO A 237 -14.01 34.46 29.52
C PRO A 237 -14.78 35.76 29.27
N ALA A 238 -16.09 35.63 29.11
CA ALA A 238 -16.97 36.78 29.07
C ALA A 238 -16.71 37.61 30.31
N LEU A 239 -16.21 38.82 30.11
CA LEU A 239 -16.06 39.80 31.19
C LEU A 239 -17.43 39.97 31.82
N SER A 240 -17.60 39.44 33.04
CA SER A 240 -18.74 39.74 33.87
C SER A 240 -18.66 41.24 34.25
N GLY A 241 -19.45 42.03 33.57
CA GLY A 241 -19.71 43.39 33.96
C GLY A 241 -20.37 43.40 35.33
N SER A 242 -19.61 43.71 36.35
CA SER A 242 -20.16 44.11 37.64
C SER A 242 -20.53 45.57 37.58
N ASP A 243 -21.81 45.83 37.27
CA ASP A 243 -22.46 47.08 37.66
C ASP A 243 -22.53 47.11 39.20
N ASP A 244 -21.65 47.86 39.81
CA ASP A 244 -21.82 48.32 41.19
C ASP A 244 -22.03 49.84 41.21
N GLN A 245 -23.28 50.18 41.08
CA GLN A 245 -23.73 51.57 41.45
C GLN A 245 -23.88 51.62 42.98
N ALA A 246 -22.87 52.13 43.64
CA ALA A 246 -23.04 52.56 45.00
C ALA A 246 -23.53 54.05 44.99
N ARG A 247 -24.79 54.24 45.41
CA ARG A 247 -25.31 55.50 45.94
C ARG A 247 -24.64 55.73 47.28
N THR A 248 -24.29 56.93 47.54
CA THR A 248 -24.72 57.68 48.73
C THR A 248 -23.97 59.01 48.87
N GLU A 249 -24.79 60.04 49.05
CA GLU A 249 -24.68 61.24 49.79
C GLU A 249 -23.58 62.31 49.53
#